data_5b8e0d75d7f6c4782685443d0f88d9d6
#
_entry.id   5b8e0d75d7f6c4782685443d0f88d9d6
#
_cell.length_a   1.000
_cell.length_b   1.000
_cell.length_c   1.000
_cell.angle_alpha   90.00
_cell.angle_beta   90.00
_cell.angle_gamma   90.00
#
_symmetry.space_group_name_H-M   'P 1'
#
loop_
_entity.id
_entity.type
_entity.pdbx_description
1 polymer ?
#
loop_
_entity_poly.entity_id
_entity_poly.type
_entity_poly.pdbx_seq_one_letter_code
_entity_poly.pdbx_strand_id
1 'polypeptide(L)'
;MGSVVRSIKYRLAAVIVIAVLVALGGLWWYFAYYANTPEYAIKMIESSMETHDKDKLAKYVDFDHLLDVSSDALLEGMVEANIPAVGTTKDAVSSFTKMFKAPVIMSLKMAADNYVEYGQWNKTNNNDGTALVDADMIVERSGIGATSFRRLDSVAVDNETGTAIAKVRVFQEEAGEEYVLDVELVKKSDGGWQVYEITNFKDFIGLVHESRRQHVKQYLEQSAAIMSAHDEKVASLDNKLKDTLAGGSLGNNETRAELKNIMESEVLPEWKARKGELEDMNVPAAAGTLQRLRMRICDLHIDYAAGYAKWMDDKNAVTIRGADASLKQARTLEKEAELLTRQVNSHVK
;
A
#
# COMPACT_ATOMS: atom_id res chain seq x y z
N MET A 1 77.05 -21.67 -9.55
CA MET A 1 75.85 -20.91 -8.99
C MET A 1 74.99 -20.17 -10.03
N GLY A 2 75.48 -19.90 -11.25
CA GLY A 2 74.72 -19.13 -12.27
C GLY A 2 73.56 -19.84 -12.98
N SER A 3 73.60 -21.18 -13.09
CA SER A 3 72.57 -21.94 -13.84
C SER A 3 71.26 -22.14 -13.09
N VAL A 4 71.29 -22.29 -11.76
CA VAL A 4 70.12 -22.51 -10.91
C VAL A 4 69.29 -21.23 -10.80
N VAL A 5 69.95 -20.07 -10.65
CA VAL A 5 69.25 -18.74 -10.57
C VAL A 5 68.59 -18.41 -11.89
N ARG A 6 69.15 -18.83 -13.02
CA ARG A 6 68.58 -18.61 -14.34
C ARG A 6 67.31 -19.43 -14.56
N SER A 7 67.29 -20.69 -14.10
CA SER A 7 66.12 -21.59 -14.21
C SER A 7 64.93 -21.12 -13.32
N ILE A 8 65.22 -20.54 -12.16
CA ILE A 8 64.20 -20.01 -11.25
C ILE A 8 63.50 -18.79 -11.87
N LYS A 9 64.28 -17.88 -12.50
CA LYS A 9 63.71 -16.70 -13.18
C LYS A 9 62.81 -17.08 -14.36
N TYR A 10 63.15 -18.09 -15.15
CA TYR A 10 62.31 -18.60 -16.22
C TYR A 10 61.04 -19.29 -15.73
N ARG A 11 61.12 -20.03 -14.62
CA ARG A 11 59.94 -20.63 -13.99
C ARG A 11 59.00 -19.58 -13.42
N LEU A 12 59.51 -18.54 -12.77
CA LEU A 12 58.74 -17.42 -12.26
C LEU A 12 58.08 -16.62 -13.41
N ALA A 13 58.82 -16.35 -14.48
CA ALA A 13 58.28 -15.71 -15.66
C ALA A 13 57.17 -16.53 -16.33
N ALA A 14 57.33 -17.86 -16.43
CA ALA A 14 56.28 -18.74 -16.95
C ALA A 14 55.02 -18.74 -16.10
N VAL A 15 55.14 -18.74 -14.76
CA VAL A 15 54.00 -18.67 -13.85
C VAL A 15 53.24 -17.32 -14.01
N ILE A 16 53.96 -16.20 -14.14
CA ILE A 16 53.38 -14.89 -14.36
C ILE A 16 52.63 -14.83 -15.72
N VAL A 17 53.24 -15.38 -16.79
CA VAL A 17 52.60 -15.44 -18.12
C VAL A 17 51.32 -16.27 -18.06
N ILE A 18 51.34 -17.43 -17.40
CA ILE A 18 50.15 -18.27 -17.22
C ILE A 18 49.07 -17.53 -16.42
N ALA A 19 49.43 -16.85 -15.33
CA ALA A 19 48.50 -16.08 -14.53
C ALA A 19 47.85 -14.92 -15.35
N VAL A 20 48.64 -14.26 -16.17
CA VAL A 20 48.11 -13.20 -17.08
C VAL A 20 47.18 -13.79 -18.14
N LEU A 21 47.54 -14.94 -18.74
CA LEU A 21 46.67 -15.59 -19.74
C LEU A 21 45.37 -16.09 -19.11
N VAL A 22 45.37 -16.62 -17.89
CA VAL A 22 44.18 -17.01 -17.16
C VAL A 22 43.33 -15.79 -16.81
N ALA A 23 43.94 -14.68 -16.38
CA ALA A 23 43.24 -13.42 -16.11
C ALA A 23 42.61 -12.82 -17.38
N LEU A 24 43.38 -12.79 -18.48
CA LEU A 24 42.87 -12.30 -19.77
C LEU A 24 41.76 -13.21 -20.33
N GLY A 25 41.94 -14.55 -20.22
CA GLY A 25 40.90 -15.50 -20.61
C GLY A 25 39.64 -15.40 -19.77
N GLY A 26 39.78 -15.18 -18.46
CA GLY A 26 38.68 -14.93 -17.55
C GLY A 26 37.96 -13.62 -17.85
N LEU A 27 38.70 -12.55 -18.11
CA LEU A 27 38.13 -11.24 -18.56
C LEU A 27 37.44 -11.37 -19.89
N TRP A 28 38.05 -12.04 -20.88
CA TRP A 28 37.44 -12.27 -22.17
C TRP A 28 36.14 -13.07 -22.07
N TRP A 29 36.14 -14.17 -21.29
CA TRP A 29 34.94 -14.97 -21.03
C TRP A 29 33.86 -14.14 -20.35
N TYR A 30 34.21 -13.32 -19.36
CA TYR A 30 33.30 -12.44 -18.66
C TYR A 30 32.63 -11.45 -19.62
N PHE A 31 33.42 -10.73 -20.42
CA PHE A 31 32.86 -9.70 -21.32
C PHE A 31 32.21 -10.29 -22.58
N ALA A 32 32.72 -11.38 -23.13
CA ALA A 32 32.19 -11.97 -24.36
C ALA A 32 30.99 -12.88 -24.13
N TYR A 33 30.86 -13.47 -22.98
CA TYR A 33 29.82 -14.44 -22.68
C TYR A 33 28.93 -14.01 -21.55
N TYR A 34 29.44 -13.91 -20.31
CA TYR A 34 28.61 -13.67 -19.14
C TYR A 34 27.92 -12.29 -19.17
N ALA A 35 28.62 -11.23 -19.56
CA ALA A 35 28.03 -9.89 -19.66
C ALA A 35 26.92 -9.74 -20.73
N ASN A 36 26.80 -10.75 -21.61
CA ASN A 36 25.79 -10.84 -22.64
C ASN A 36 24.70 -11.88 -22.33
N THR A 37 24.44 -12.15 -21.05
CA THR A 37 23.35 -13.04 -20.60
C THR A 37 22.21 -12.22 -20.00
N PRO A 38 20.96 -12.73 -20.05
CA PRO A 38 19.82 -12.07 -19.40
C PRO A 38 19.97 -12.03 -17.88
N GLU A 39 20.59 -13.04 -17.26
CA GLU A 39 20.89 -13.07 -15.82
C GLU A 39 21.82 -11.91 -15.42
N TYR A 40 22.80 -11.59 -16.28
CA TYR A 40 23.66 -10.44 -16.05
C TYR A 40 22.86 -9.13 -16.12
N ALA A 41 21.92 -9.00 -17.07
CA ALA A 41 21.06 -7.81 -17.15
C ALA A 41 20.24 -7.62 -15.87
N ILE A 42 19.61 -8.67 -15.34
CA ILE A 42 18.87 -8.61 -14.07
C ILE A 42 19.78 -8.22 -12.90
N LYS A 43 20.98 -8.81 -12.82
CA LYS A 43 21.96 -8.43 -11.80
C LYS A 43 22.43 -6.98 -11.92
N MET A 44 22.54 -6.45 -13.13
CA MET A 44 22.91 -5.07 -13.35
C MET A 44 21.78 -4.11 -12.97
N ILE A 45 20.52 -4.51 -13.16
CA ILE A 45 19.35 -3.78 -12.67
C ILE A 45 19.40 -3.70 -11.14
N GLU A 46 19.54 -4.83 -10.44
CA GLU A 46 19.68 -4.88 -8.98
C GLU A 46 20.81 -3.96 -8.51
N SER A 47 22.01 -4.12 -9.08
CA SER A 47 23.16 -3.27 -8.74
C SER A 47 22.95 -1.79 -9.05
N SER A 48 22.19 -1.45 -10.08
CA SER A 48 21.88 -0.06 -10.42
C SER A 48 20.93 0.58 -9.39
N MET A 49 19.98 -0.21 -8.89
CA MET A 49 19.08 0.21 -7.82
C MET A 49 19.86 0.43 -6.50
N GLU A 50 20.77 -0.49 -6.14
CA GLU A 50 21.60 -0.36 -4.93
C GLU A 50 22.57 0.84 -4.98
N THR A 51 23.12 1.13 -6.17
CA THR A 51 24.10 2.21 -6.35
C THR A 51 23.46 3.53 -6.77
N HIS A 52 22.15 3.58 -6.95
CA HIS A 52 21.41 4.75 -7.40
C HIS A 52 21.90 5.28 -8.78
N ASP A 53 22.27 4.37 -9.69
CA ASP A 53 22.83 4.68 -11.00
C ASP A 53 21.76 4.56 -12.10
N LYS A 54 21.12 5.70 -12.39
CA LYS A 54 20.05 5.82 -13.38
C LYS A 54 20.53 5.52 -14.81
N ASP A 55 21.72 5.99 -15.17
CA ASP A 55 22.28 5.79 -16.51
C ASP A 55 22.61 4.32 -16.77
N LYS A 56 23.06 3.63 -15.74
CA LYS A 56 23.29 2.19 -15.78
C LYS A 56 21.97 1.43 -15.89
N LEU A 57 20.96 1.81 -15.13
CA LEU A 57 19.64 1.17 -15.18
C LEU A 57 19.01 1.28 -16.57
N ALA A 58 19.06 2.47 -17.20
CA ALA A 58 18.49 2.71 -18.52
C ALA A 58 19.12 1.85 -19.64
N LYS A 59 20.31 1.28 -19.42
CA LYS A 59 20.92 0.33 -20.36
C LYS A 59 20.24 -1.03 -20.37
N TYR A 60 19.61 -1.41 -19.23
CA TYR A 60 19.06 -2.74 -19.00
C TYR A 60 17.53 -2.77 -18.86
N VAL A 61 16.86 -1.60 -18.92
CA VAL A 61 15.39 -1.49 -18.89
C VAL A 61 14.92 -0.56 -20.01
N ASP A 62 14.01 -1.03 -20.86
CA ASP A 62 13.26 -0.18 -21.80
C ASP A 62 12.06 0.44 -21.06
N PHE A 63 12.32 1.56 -20.38
CA PHE A 63 11.27 2.21 -19.60
C PHE A 63 10.09 2.69 -20.44
N ASP A 64 10.33 3.13 -21.67
CA ASP A 64 9.27 3.70 -22.48
C ASP A 64 8.27 2.60 -22.88
N HIS A 65 8.76 1.43 -23.30
CA HIS A 65 7.91 0.30 -23.62
C HIS A 65 7.28 -0.34 -22.36
N LEU A 66 8.10 -0.62 -21.34
CA LEU A 66 7.64 -1.23 -20.10
C LEU A 66 6.50 -0.42 -19.45
N LEU A 67 6.64 0.90 -19.37
CA LEU A 67 5.61 1.77 -18.78
C LEU A 67 4.39 1.93 -19.69
N ASP A 68 4.56 1.90 -21.01
CA ASP A 68 3.43 1.96 -21.94
C ASP A 68 2.50 0.75 -21.76
N VAL A 69 3.05 -0.46 -21.72
CA VAL A 69 2.29 -1.70 -21.55
C VAL A 69 1.74 -1.82 -20.12
N SER A 70 2.57 -1.56 -19.11
CA SER A 70 2.16 -1.68 -17.71
C SER A 70 1.09 -0.66 -17.31
N SER A 71 1.08 0.53 -17.93
CA SER A 71 0.08 1.57 -17.63
C SER A 71 -1.34 1.16 -18.03
N ASP A 72 -1.51 0.36 -19.07
CA ASP A 72 -2.83 -0.16 -19.47
C ASP A 72 -3.40 -1.09 -18.39
N ALA A 73 -2.58 -2.03 -17.89
CA ALA A 73 -2.98 -2.94 -16.82
C ALA A 73 -3.31 -2.19 -15.50
N LEU A 74 -2.52 -1.15 -15.17
CA LEU A 74 -2.76 -0.30 -14.00
C LEU A 74 -4.07 0.47 -14.14
N LEU A 75 -4.30 1.12 -15.26
CA LEU A 75 -5.52 1.91 -15.49
C LEU A 75 -6.77 1.04 -15.51
N GLU A 76 -6.72 -0.13 -16.16
CA GLU A 76 -7.81 -1.11 -16.10
C GLU A 76 -8.09 -1.53 -14.65
N GLY A 77 -7.07 -1.93 -13.89
CA GLY A 77 -7.22 -2.29 -12.49
C GLY A 77 -7.75 -1.16 -11.61
N MET A 78 -7.31 0.07 -11.83
CA MET A 78 -7.83 1.26 -11.11
C MET A 78 -9.30 1.52 -11.42
N VAL A 79 -9.73 1.31 -12.66
CA VAL A 79 -11.13 1.44 -13.05
C VAL A 79 -11.96 0.33 -12.42
N GLU A 80 -11.54 -0.93 -12.52
CA GLU A 80 -12.23 -2.08 -11.93
C GLU A 80 -12.38 -1.94 -10.41
N ALA A 81 -11.36 -1.39 -9.72
CA ALA A 81 -11.39 -1.20 -8.28
C ALA A 81 -12.28 -0.03 -7.81
N ASN A 82 -12.53 0.99 -8.64
CA ASN A 82 -13.18 2.24 -8.23
C ASN A 82 -14.59 2.45 -8.82
N ILE A 83 -15.00 1.64 -9.80
CA ILE A 83 -16.31 1.80 -10.43
C ILE A 83 -17.21 0.64 -10.00
N PRO A 84 -18.32 0.92 -9.29
CA PRO A 84 -19.31 -0.11 -8.99
C PRO A 84 -19.75 -0.78 -10.30
N ALA A 85 -19.95 -2.09 -10.28
CA ALA A 85 -20.30 -2.92 -11.45
C ALA A 85 -21.59 -2.53 -12.19
N VAL A 86 -22.22 -1.42 -11.80
CA VAL A 86 -23.46 -0.91 -12.37
C VAL A 86 -23.12 0.19 -13.39
N GLY A 87 -23.00 -0.23 -14.65
CA GLY A 87 -23.19 0.67 -15.79
C GLY A 87 -21.96 1.25 -16.48
N THR A 88 -20.73 0.79 -16.20
CA THR A 88 -19.57 1.19 -17.02
C THR A 88 -19.51 0.35 -18.28
N THR A 89 -19.76 0.98 -19.41
CA THR A 89 -19.54 0.35 -20.71
C THR A 89 -18.05 0.22 -20.98
N LYS A 90 -17.64 -0.83 -21.74
CA LYS A 90 -16.25 -0.99 -22.18
C LYS A 90 -15.69 0.27 -22.85
N ASP A 91 -16.55 1.05 -23.51
CA ASP A 91 -16.21 2.31 -24.16
C ASP A 91 -15.82 3.40 -23.17
N ALA A 92 -16.49 3.49 -22.00
CA ALA A 92 -16.15 4.44 -20.96
C ALA A 92 -14.80 4.11 -20.32
N VAL A 93 -14.52 2.82 -20.05
CA VAL A 93 -13.22 2.34 -19.56
C VAL A 93 -12.11 2.68 -20.56
N SER A 94 -12.32 2.33 -21.85
CA SER A 94 -11.35 2.63 -22.92
C SER A 94 -11.08 4.13 -23.07
N SER A 95 -12.11 4.96 -22.96
CA SER A 95 -11.97 6.43 -23.04
C SER A 95 -11.21 6.98 -21.86
N PHE A 96 -11.48 6.48 -20.65
CA PHE A 96 -10.74 6.84 -19.44
C PHE A 96 -9.26 6.45 -19.56
N THR A 97 -8.98 5.19 -19.93
CA THR A 97 -7.60 4.71 -20.14
C THR A 97 -6.85 5.58 -21.12
N LYS A 98 -7.44 5.89 -22.29
CA LYS A 98 -6.79 6.75 -23.29
C LYS A 98 -6.49 8.17 -22.77
N MET A 99 -7.37 8.74 -21.96
CA MET A 99 -7.20 10.10 -21.44
C MET A 99 -6.11 10.17 -20.37
N PHE A 100 -6.01 9.15 -19.51
CA PHE A 100 -5.09 9.14 -18.37
C PHE A 100 -3.77 8.42 -18.63
N LYS A 101 -3.63 7.66 -19.72
CA LYS A 101 -2.42 6.88 -20.01
C LYS A 101 -1.15 7.73 -20.01
N ALA A 102 -1.11 8.83 -20.75
CA ALA A 102 0.08 9.67 -20.85
C ALA A 102 0.45 10.36 -19.50
N PRO A 103 -0.49 10.95 -18.74
CA PRO A 103 -0.23 11.41 -17.37
C PRO A 103 0.29 10.31 -16.44
N VAL A 104 -0.27 9.10 -16.50
CA VAL A 104 0.15 7.96 -15.66
C VAL A 104 1.57 7.53 -16.01
N ILE A 105 1.91 7.38 -17.30
CA ILE A 105 3.26 7.04 -17.74
C ILE A 105 4.27 8.08 -17.23
N MET A 106 3.94 9.37 -17.36
CA MET A 106 4.80 10.45 -16.90
C MET A 106 5.03 10.39 -15.38
N SER A 107 3.96 10.15 -14.61
CA SER A 107 4.04 10.02 -13.15
C SER A 107 4.83 8.78 -12.72
N LEU A 108 4.64 7.64 -13.37
CA LEU A 108 5.42 6.43 -13.10
C LEU A 108 6.90 6.61 -13.44
N LYS A 109 7.21 7.30 -14.54
CA LYS A 109 8.60 7.62 -14.91
C LYS A 109 9.26 8.50 -13.87
N MET A 110 8.57 9.52 -13.39
CA MET A 110 9.05 10.39 -12.30
C MET A 110 9.25 9.60 -11.00
N ALA A 111 8.32 8.73 -10.65
CA ALA A 111 8.43 7.87 -9.45
C ALA A 111 9.62 6.92 -9.55
N ALA A 112 9.80 6.25 -10.71
CA ALA A 112 10.94 5.39 -10.97
C ALA A 112 12.28 6.15 -10.90
N ASP A 113 12.34 7.32 -11.50
CA ASP A 113 13.51 8.21 -11.46
C ASP A 113 13.85 8.59 -10.01
N ASN A 114 12.85 8.99 -9.21
CA ASN A 114 13.04 9.33 -7.79
C ASN A 114 13.50 8.12 -6.96
N TYR A 115 12.89 6.95 -7.19
CA TYR A 115 13.29 5.75 -6.48
C TYR A 115 14.74 5.35 -6.79
N VAL A 116 15.13 5.40 -8.06
CA VAL A 116 16.51 5.11 -8.46
C VAL A 116 17.49 6.11 -7.89
N GLU A 117 17.17 7.41 -7.95
CA GLU A 117 18.11 8.46 -7.51
C GLU A 117 18.21 8.59 -5.99
N TYR A 118 17.10 8.36 -5.26
CA TYR A 118 17.01 8.66 -3.83
C TYR A 118 16.64 7.46 -2.94
N GLY A 119 16.33 6.31 -3.50
CA GLY A 119 15.84 5.15 -2.74
C GLY A 119 14.42 5.32 -2.16
N GLN A 120 13.69 6.33 -2.60
CA GLN A 120 12.36 6.66 -2.10
C GLN A 120 11.45 7.06 -3.25
N TRP A 121 10.20 6.57 -3.24
CA TRP A 121 9.20 6.91 -4.24
C TRP A 121 8.80 8.40 -4.20
N ASN A 122 8.88 9.07 -3.05
CA ASN A 122 8.24 10.36 -2.71
C ASN A 122 9.24 11.42 -2.28
N LYS A 123 10.22 11.82 -3.08
CA LYS A 123 11.16 12.86 -2.63
C LYS A 123 10.89 14.28 -3.16
N THR A 124 9.96 14.47 -4.04
CA THR A 124 9.65 15.81 -4.56
C THR A 124 8.49 16.44 -3.81
N ASN A 125 8.82 17.35 -2.88
CA ASN A 125 7.91 18.36 -2.33
C ASN A 125 7.43 19.39 -3.39
N ASN A 126 7.45 19.02 -4.66
CA ASN A 126 6.97 19.88 -5.75
C ASN A 126 5.48 19.61 -6.00
N ASN A 127 4.67 19.96 -5.02
CA ASN A 127 3.25 20.25 -5.24
C ASN A 127 3.13 21.61 -5.99
N ASP A 128 3.73 21.69 -7.19
CA ASP A 128 3.54 22.86 -8.05
C ASP A 128 2.18 22.85 -8.77
N GLY A 129 1.34 21.86 -8.47
CA GLY A 129 -0.03 21.78 -8.98
C GLY A 129 -0.13 21.47 -10.48
N THR A 130 0.97 21.15 -11.15
CA THR A 130 1.01 20.92 -12.61
C THR A 130 0.79 19.46 -13.00
N ALA A 131 1.00 18.50 -12.10
CA ALA A 131 0.75 17.08 -12.36
C ALA A 131 -0.75 16.77 -12.30
N LEU A 132 -1.33 16.36 -13.42
CA LEU A 132 -2.74 15.89 -13.50
C LEU A 132 -3.00 14.61 -12.68
N VAL A 133 -1.96 13.85 -12.37
CA VAL A 133 -2.01 12.60 -11.60
C VAL A 133 -0.80 12.56 -10.68
N ASP A 134 -1.06 12.34 -9.40
CA ASP A 134 -0.03 12.22 -8.37
C ASP A 134 0.71 10.87 -8.51
N ALA A 135 2.04 10.93 -8.64
CA ALA A 135 2.89 9.74 -8.76
C ALA A 135 2.78 8.83 -7.52
N ASP A 136 2.71 9.43 -6.34
CA ASP A 136 2.59 8.71 -5.07
C ASP A 136 1.29 7.91 -5.02
N MET A 137 0.20 8.52 -5.46
CA MET A 137 -1.10 7.87 -5.53
C MET A 137 -1.08 6.66 -6.49
N ILE A 138 -0.35 6.74 -7.62
CA ILE A 138 -0.24 5.62 -8.55
C ILE A 138 0.59 4.49 -7.95
N VAL A 139 1.74 4.81 -7.37
CA VAL A 139 2.63 3.82 -6.73
C VAL A 139 1.93 3.13 -5.57
N GLU A 140 1.21 3.88 -4.74
CA GLU A 140 0.40 3.33 -3.64
C GLU A 140 -0.73 2.45 -4.18
N ARG A 141 -1.52 2.94 -5.13
CA ARG A 141 -2.67 2.18 -5.67
C ARG A 141 -2.27 0.94 -6.46
N SER A 142 -1.14 0.96 -7.14
CA SER A 142 -0.61 -0.21 -7.87
C SER A 142 -0.08 -1.31 -6.94
N GLY A 143 0.24 -0.99 -5.68
CA GLY A 143 0.94 -1.90 -4.77
C GLY A 143 2.43 -2.10 -5.08
N ILE A 144 2.96 -1.43 -6.11
CA ILE A 144 4.39 -1.52 -6.46
C ILE A 144 5.26 -1.03 -5.30
N GLY A 145 4.84 0.04 -4.63
CA GLY A 145 5.57 0.60 -3.48
C GLY A 145 5.70 -0.34 -2.29
N ALA A 146 4.78 -1.29 -2.15
CA ALA A 146 4.77 -2.33 -1.12
C ALA A 146 5.30 -3.69 -1.65
N THR A 147 6.16 -3.66 -2.68
CA THR A 147 6.71 -4.86 -3.32
C THR A 147 8.22 -4.86 -3.20
N SER A 148 8.80 -5.96 -2.71
CA SER A 148 10.24 -6.12 -2.55
C SER A 148 10.75 -7.31 -3.36
N PHE A 149 11.91 -7.14 -4.03
CA PHE A 149 12.62 -8.20 -4.72
C PHE A 149 13.09 -9.27 -3.72
N ARG A 150 12.98 -10.54 -4.08
CA ARG A 150 13.50 -11.68 -3.30
C ARG A 150 14.64 -12.37 -3.99
N ARG A 151 14.42 -12.86 -5.20
CA ARG A 151 15.43 -13.58 -5.98
C ARG A 151 15.00 -13.79 -7.43
N LEU A 152 15.97 -14.11 -8.26
CA LEU A 152 15.76 -14.67 -9.59
C LEU A 152 15.61 -16.20 -9.47
N ASP A 153 14.47 -16.75 -9.85
CA ASP A 153 14.22 -18.20 -9.76
C ASP A 153 14.80 -18.96 -10.97
N SER A 154 14.60 -18.44 -12.18
CA SER A 154 15.09 -19.05 -13.41
C SER A 154 15.09 -18.07 -14.57
N VAL A 155 15.85 -18.38 -15.61
CA VAL A 155 15.80 -17.70 -16.91
C VAL A 155 15.70 -18.74 -18.02
N ALA A 156 14.76 -18.56 -18.91
CA ALA A 156 14.59 -19.37 -20.12
C ALA A 156 14.84 -18.48 -21.35
N VAL A 157 15.84 -18.85 -22.16
CA VAL A 157 16.25 -18.10 -23.35
C VAL A 157 15.70 -18.77 -24.61
N ASP A 158 15.05 -18.02 -25.45
CA ASP A 158 14.72 -18.40 -26.82
C ASP A 158 15.69 -17.72 -27.79
N ASN A 159 16.60 -18.52 -28.35
CA ASN A 159 17.61 -18.03 -29.28
C ASN A 159 17.05 -17.74 -30.67
N GLU A 160 15.87 -18.29 -31.03
CA GLU A 160 15.27 -18.09 -32.34
C GLU A 160 14.62 -16.70 -32.44
N THR A 161 13.93 -16.30 -31.38
CA THR A 161 13.28 -14.97 -31.28
C THR A 161 14.21 -13.90 -30.71
N GLY A 162 15.29 -14.29 -30.03
CA GLY A 162 16.15 -13.35 -29.30
C GLY A 162 15.47 -12.79 -28.04
N THR A 163 14.57 -13.55 -27.43
CA THR A 163 13.88 -13.19 -26.19
C THR A 163 14.27 -14.11 -25.04
N ALA A 164 14.02 -13.67 -23.82
CA ALA A 164 14.20 -14.49 -22.63
C ALA A 164 13.09 -14.14 -21.60
N ILE A 165 12.63 -15.16 -20.88
CA ILE A 165 11.71 -14.97 -19.74
C ILE A 165 12.49 -15.24 -18.45
N ALA A 166 12.62 -14.22 -17.63
CA ALA A 166 13.17 -14.29 -16.29
C ALA A 166 12.03 -14.38 -15.26
N LYS A 167 12.02 -15.45 -14.46
CA LYS A 167 11.08 -15.61 -13.35
C LYS A 167 11.66 -14.91 -12.12
N VAL A 168 11.11 -13.74 -11.82
CA VAL A 168 11.55 -12.87 -10.73
C VAL A 168 10.59 -13.01 -9.56
N ARG A 169 11.08 -13.52 -8.44
CA ARG A 169 10.29 -13.65 -7.22
C ARG A 169 10.32 -12.36 -6.44
N VAL A 170 9.12 -11.87 -6.13
CA VAL A 170 8.88 -10.68 -5.31
C VAL A 170 8.02 -11.04 -4.11
N PHE A 171 8.10 -10.26 -3.05
CA PHE A 171 7.19 -10.33 -1.91
C PHE A 171 6.30 -9.09 -1.92
N GLN A 172 5.00 -9.31 -1.88
CA GLN A 172 4.03 -8.21 -1.82
C GLN A 172 3.53 -8.09 -0.37
N GLU A 173 3.86 -6.97 0.28
CA GLU A 173 3.64 -6.78 1.72
C GLU A 173 2.17 -6.74 2.12
N GLU A 174 1.31 -6.13 1.30
CA GLU A 174 -0.13 -6.03 1.57
C GLU A 174 -0.84 -7.39 1.42
N ALA A 175 -0.41 -8.21 0.47
CA ALA A 175 -0.91 -9.57 0.31
C ALA A 175 -0.30 -10.55 1.30
N GLY A 176 0.87 -10.22 1.86
CA GLY A 176 1.61 -11.10 2.76
C GLY A 176 2.17 -12.35 2.09
N GLU A 177 2.32 -12.34 0.75
CA GLU A 177 2.75 -13.52 0.00
C GLU A 177 3.78 -13.20 -1.09
N GLU A 178 4.47 -14.26 -1.55
CA GLU A 178 5.39 -14.18 -2.67
C GLU A 178 4.64 -14.36 -3.99
N TYR A 179 5.03 -13.57 -4.99
CA TYR A 179 4.56 -13.69 -6.37
C TYR A 179 5.73 -13.84 -7.33
N VAL A 180 5.55 -14.56 -8.44
CA VAL A 180 6.57 -14.70 -9.48
C VAL A 180 6.17 -13.87 -10.68
N LEU A 181 6.94 -12.82 -10.93
CA LEU A 181 6.81 -12.00 -12.13
C LEU A 181 7.52 -12.68 -13.29
N ASP A 182 6.85 -12.74 -14.44
CA ASP A 182 7.42 -13.20 -15.70
C ASP A 182 7.93 -11.97 -16.47
N VAL A 183 9.24 -11.71 -16.33
CA VAL A 183 9.93 -10.56 -16.91
C VAL A 183 10.49 -10.96 -18.26
N GLU A 184 9.97 -10.40 -19.34
CA GLU A 184 10.48 -10.59 -20.68
C GLU A 184 11.67 -9.65 -20.92
N LEU A 185 12.74 -10.23 -21.44
CA LEU A 185 13.92 -9.50 -21.90
C LEU A 185 14.09 -9.71 -23.39
N VAL A 186 14.55 -8.68 -24.09
CA VAL A 186 14.90 -8.73 -25.49
C VAL A 186 16.41 -8.52 -25.69
N LYS A 187 16.97 -9.24 -26.66
CA LYS A 187 18.37 -9.10 -27.04
C LYS A 187 18.56 -7.91 -27.93
N LYS A 188 19.47 -7.02 -27.54
CA LYS A 188 19.83 -5.82 -28.31
C LYS A 188 20.82 -6.13 -29.43
N SER A 189 20.96 -5.20 -30.35
CA SER A 189 21.93 -5.30 -31.45
C SER A 189 23.39 -5.35 -31.00
N ASP A 190 23.71 -4.81 -29.82
CA ASP A 190 25.03 -4.86 -29.19
C ASP A 190 25.31 -6.20 -28.49
N GLY A 191 24.36 -7.13 -28.47
CA GLY A 191 24.41 -8.44 -27.83
C GLY A 191 23.98 -8.45 -26.36
N GLY A 192 23.77 -7.28 -25.75
CA GLY A 192 23.23 -7.16 -24.39
C GLY A 192 21.74 -7.47 -24.32
N TRP A 193 21.22 -7.57 -23.10
CA TRP A 193 19.81 -7.82 -22.84
C TRP A 193 19.17 -6.64 -22.12
N GLN A 194 17.90 -6.41 -22.39
CA GLN A 194 17.11 -5.34 -21.80
C GLN A 194 15.72 -5.85 -21.42
N VAL A 195 15.26 -5.52 -20.21
CA VAL A 195 13.89 -5.77 -19.78
C VAL A 195 12.95 -4.96 -20.67
N TYR A 196 11.96 -5.63 -21.21
CA TYR A 196 11.02 -5.10 -22.18
C TYR A 196 9.59 -5.05 -21.63
N GLU A 197 9.15 -6.13 -20.98
CA GLU A 197 7.78 -6.28 -20.49
C GLU A 197 7.71 -7.18 -19.24
N ILE A 198 6.67 -7.02 -18.43
CA ILE A 198 6.27 -7.98 -17.40
C ILE A 198 4.97 -8.61 -17.86
N THR A 199 5.04 -9.79 -18.44
CA THR A 199 3.93 -10.40 -19.19
C THR A 199 2.73 -10.79 -18.32
N ASN A 200 2.94 -11.04 -17.03
CA ASN A 200 1.90 -11.35 -16.04
C ASN A 200 1.63 -10.18 -15.06
N PHE A 201 1.94 -8.95 -15.45
CA PHE A 201 1.77 -7.78 -14.59
C PHE A 201 0.29 -7.52 -14.23
N LYS A 202 -0.63 -7.78 -15.16
CA LYS A 202 -2.07 -7.66 -14.90
C LYS A 202 -2.54 -8.62 -13.80
N ASP A 203 -2.04 -9.85 -13.80
CA ASP A 203 -2.37 -10.85 -12.77
C ASP A 203 -1.81 -10.44 -11.41
N PHE A 204 -0.60 -9.87 -11.39
CA PHE A 204 -0.01 -9.30 -10.17
C PHE A 204 -0.86 -8.15 -9.61
N ILE A 205 -1.30 -7.22 -10.42
CA ILE A 205 -2.22 -6.15 -10.00
C ILE A 205 -3.54 -6.72 -9.49
N GLY A 206 -4.07 -7.75 -10.15
CA GLY A 206 -5.26 -8.49 -9.69
C GLY A 206 -5.08 -9.07 -8.28
N LEU A 207 -3.94 -9.68 -7.99
CA LEU A 207 -3.59 -10.19 -6.67
C LEU A 207 -3.63 -9.08 -5.60
N VAL A 208 -2.99 -7.95 -5.86
CA VAL A 208 -2.95 -6.81 -4.93
C VAL A 208 -4.37 -6.29 -4.65
N HIS A 209 -5.18 -6.12 -5.68
CA HIS A 209 -6.56 -5.67 -5.53
C HIS A 209 -7.42 -6.66 -4.76
N GLU A 210 -7.27 -7.96 -5.01
CA GLU A 210 -7.99 -9.00 -4.27
C GLU A 210 -7.60 -9.00 -2.80
N SER A 211 -6.31 -8.94 -2.49
CA SER A 211 -5.83 -8.83 -1.12
C SER A 211 -6.41 -7.60 -0.39
N ARG A 212 -6.43 -6.45 -1.04
CA ARG A 212 -7.04 -5.22 -0.49
C ARG A 212 -8.53 -5.39 -0.21
N ARG A 213 -9.27 -6.01 -1.13
CA ARG A 213 -10.69 -6.34 -0.92
C ARG A 213 -10.90 -7.24 0.29
N GLN A 214 -10.09 -8.27 0.43
CA GLN A 214 -10.17 -9.20 1.57
C GLN A 214 -9.88 -8.49 2.90
N HIS A 215 -8.87 -7.63 2.96
CA HIS A 215 -8.57 -6.84 4.16
C HIS A 215 -9.70 -5.88 4.53
N VAL A 216 -10.30 -5.20 3.54
CA VAL A 216 -11.46 -4.33 3.77
C VAL A 216 -12.66 -5.14 4.27
N LYS A 217 -12.93 -6.30 3.67
CA LYS A 217 -14.00 -7.20 4.11
C LYS A 217 -13.80 -7.64 5.56
N GLN A 218 -12.60 -8.11 5.89
CA GLN A 218 -12.24 -8.52 7.25
C GLN A 218 -12.41 -7.37 8.25
N TYR A 219 -11.94 -6.16 7.91
CA TYR A 219 -12.15 -4.97 8.74
C TYR A 219 -13.64 -4.69 8.96
N LEU A 220 -14.47 -4.73 7.91
CA LEU A 220 -15.91 -4.48 8.02
C LEU A 220 -16.60 -5.52 8.92
N GLU A 221 -16.27 -6.80 8.77
CA GLU A 221 -16.81 -7.88 9.59
C GLU A 221 -16.42 -7.74 11.06
N GLN A 222 -15.12 -7.53 11.34
CA GLN A 222 -14.63 -7.36 12.70
C GLN A 222 -15.20 -6.11 13.36
N SER A 223 -15.17 -4.98 12.65
CA SER A 223 -15.72 -3.73 13.20
C SER A 223 -17.22 -3.78 13.40
N ALA A 224 -17.98 -4.49 12.54
CA ALA A 224 -19.41 -4.71 12.74
C ALA A 224 -19.70 -5.54 14.00
N ALA A 225 -18.88 -6.55 14.29
CA ALA A 225 -19.02 -7.36 15.50
C ALA A 225 -18.77 -6.51 16.77
N ILE A 226 -17.71 -5.69 16.80
CA ILE A 226 -17.43 -4.75 17.88
C ILE A 226 -18.62 -3.79 18.06
N MET A 227 -19.05 -3.14 16.95
CA MET A 227 -20.19 -2.19 17.00
C MET A 227 -21.43 -2.83 17.58
N SER A 228 -21.82 -4.04 17.11
CA SER A 228 -23.02 -4.74 17.58
C SER A 228 -22.95 -5.08 19.07
N ALA A 229 -21.81 -5.59 19.56
CA ALA A 229 -21.63 -5.94 20.96
C ALA A 229 -21.76 -4.72 21.89
N HIS A 230 -21.24 -3.57 21.47
CA HIS A 230 -21.34 -2.31 22.21
C HIS A 230 -22.72 -1.66 22.07
N ASP A 231 -23.37 -1.73 20.92
CA ASP A 231 -24.72 -1.18 20.70
C ASP A 231 -25.76 -1.85 21.63
N GLU A 232 -25.66 -3.17 21.88
CA GLU A 232 -26.50 -3.87 22.84
C GLU A 232 -26.33 -3.35 24.28
N LYS A 233 -25.09 -3.12 24.71
CA LYS A 233 -24.78 -2.56 26.03
C LYS A 233 -25.25 -1.11 26.14
N VAL A 234 -24.99 -0.28 25.14
CA VAL A 234 -25.44 1.12 25.11
C VAL A 234 -26.97 1.20 25.17
N ALA A 235 -27.68 0.35 24.43
CA ALA A 235 -29.14 0.28 24.50
C ALA A 235 -29.66 -0.09 25.89
N SER A 236 -28.99 -1.02 26.60
CA SER A 236 -29.30 -1.36 27.98
C SER A 236 -29.07 -0.20 28.93
N LEU A 237 -27.95 0.53 28.78
CA LEU A 237 -27.64 1.72 29.58
C LEU A 237 -28.63 2.87 29.33
N ASP A 238 -29.03 3.10 28.08
CA ASP A 238 -30.06 4.06 27.71
C ASP A 238 -31.41 3.75 28.38
N ASN A 239 -31.80 2.48 28.46
CA ASN A 239 -33.00 2.06 29.16
C ASN A 239 -32.87 2.29 30.66
N LYS A 240 -31.72 1.97 31.27
CA LYS A 240 -31.46 2.22 32.69
C LYS A 240 -31.56 3.70 33.03
N LEU A 241 -31.01 4.60 32.17
CA LEU A 241 -31.13 6.05 32.34
C LEU A 241 -32.59 6.52 32.23
N LYS A 242 -33.37 5.99 31.30
CA LYS A 242 -34.81 6.30 31.15
C LYS A 242 -35.60 5.84 32.36
N ASP A 243 -35.35 4.64 32.87
CA ASP A 243 -36.07 4.09 34.04
C ASP A 243 -35.76 4.92 35.31
N THR A 244 -34.49 5.31 35.52
CA THR A 244 -34.09 6.21 36.60
C THR A 244 -34.78 7.58 36.51
N LEU A 245 -34.90 8.12 35.29
CA LEU A 245 -35.63 9.38 35.03
C LEU A 245 -37.14 9.20 35.23
N ALA A 246 -37.73 8.08 34.85
CA ALA A 246 -39.14 7.80 35.02
C ALA A 246 -39.55 7.58 36.50
N GLY A 247 -38.65 6.99 37.30
CA GLY A 247 -38.83 6.77 38.74
C GLY A 247 -38.55 8.01 39.62
N GLY A 248 -37.99 9.09 39.04
CA GLY A 248 -37.52 10.26 39.80
C GLY A 248 -37.65 11.56 39.03
N SER A 249 -37.06 12.61 39.57
CA SER A 249 -37.05 13.95 39.00
C SER A 249 -35.63 14.53 39.01
N LEU A 250 -35.27 15.26 37.96
CA LEU A 250 -34.01 16.04 37.92
C LEU A 250 -33.91 17.13 39.01
N GLY A 251 -35.05 17.46 39.63
CA GLY A 251 -35.12 18.31 40.84
C GLY A 251 -34.61 17.57 42.09
N ASN A 252 -34.68 16.26 42.14
CA ASN A 252 -34.23 15.41 43.28
C ASN A 252 -32.73 15.20 43.21
N ASN A 253 -32.04 15.41 44.35
CA ASN A 253 -30.59 15.19 44.45
C ASN A 253 -30.21 13.70 44.33
N GLU A 254 -31.03 12.79 44.84
CA GLU A 254 -30.80 11.36 44.77
C GLU A 254 -30.85 10.84 43.33
N THR A 255 -31.90 11.20 42.61
CA THR A 255 -32.02 10.88 41.16
C THR A 255 -30.85 11.41 40.35
N ARG A 256 -30.37 12.66 40.62
CA ARG A 256 -29.21 13.18 39.94
C ARG A 256 -27.92 12.45 40.29
N ALA A 257 -27.75 12.09 41.56
CA ALA A 257 -26.56 11.33 42.00
C ALA A 257 -26.53 9.93 41.32
N GLU A 258 -27.68 9.29 41.19
CA GLU A 258 -27.80 8.01 40.48
C GLU A 258 -27.51 8.14 38.98
N LEU A 259 -28.09 9.12 38.30
CA LEU A 259 -27.83 9.38 36.87
C LEU A 259 -26.36 9.73 36.64
N LYS A 260 -25.75 10.55 37.50
CA LYS A 260 -24.31 10.83 37.45
C LYS A 260 -23.49 9.55 37.58
N ASN A 261 -23.81 8.71 38.56
CA ASN A 261 -23.11 7.45 38.78
C ASN A 261 -23.20 6.53 37.55
N ILE A 262 -24.40 6.39 36.94
CA ILE A 262 -24.55 5.61 35.71
C ILE A 262 -23.67 6.17 34.58
N MET A 263 -23.65 7.49 34.41
CA MET A 263 -22.81 8.15 33.37
C MET A 263 -21.32 7.91 33.60
N GLU A 264 -20.82 8.07 34.84
CA GLU A 264 -19.40 7.98 35.17
C GLU A 264 -18.90 6.53 35.23
N SER A 265 -19.71 5.61 35.81
CA SER A 265 -19.28 4.24 36.08
C SER A 265 -19.66 3.22 35.01
N GLU A 266 -20.61 3.55 34.13
CA GLU A 266 -21.13 2.61 33.15
C GLU A 266 -21.04 3.17 31.71
N VAL A 267 -21.65 4.33 31.43
CA VAL A 267 -21.73 4.89 30.07
C VAL A 267 -20.37 5.33 29.55
N LEU A 268 -19.63 6.10 30.36
CA LEU A 268 -18.32 6.61 29.96
C LEU A 268 -17.28 5.50 29.78
N PRO A 269 -17.17 4.49 30.68
CA PRO A 269 -16.30 3.35 30.44
C PRO A 269 -16.67 2.52 29.21
N GLU A 270 -17.96 2.35 28.91
CA GLU A 270 -18.43 1.59 27.74
C GLU A 270 -17.98 2.26 26.41
N TRP A 271 -18.15 3.58 26.28
CA TRP A 271 -17.67 4.29 25.09
C TRP A 271 -16.15 4.31 24.99
N LYS A 272 -15.43 4.35 26.12
CA LYS A 272 -13.95 4.22 26.12
C LYS A 272 -13.52 2.81 25.71
N ALA A 273 -14.20 1.77 26.17
CA ALA A 273 -13.91 0.38 25.79
C ALA A 273 -14.12 0.19 24.29
N ARG A 274 -15.29 0.63 23.76
CA ARG A 274 -15.58 0.62 22.32
C ARG A 274 -14.51 1.33 21.50
N LYS A 275 -14.08 2.51 21.98
CA LYS A 275 -13.01 3.25 21.32
C LYS A 275 -11.71 2.46 21.30
N GLY A 276 -11.29 1.87 22.43
CA GLY A 276 -10.09 1.08 22.54
C GLY A 276 -10.09 -0.12 21.62
N GLU A 277 -11.20 -0.89 21.57
CA GLU A 277 -11.31 -2.04 20.67
C GLU A 277 -11.23 -1.65 19.18
N LEU A 278 -11.78 -0.49 18.82
CA LEU A 278 -11.64 0.06 17.45
C LEU A 278 -10.23 0.57 17.16
N GLU A 279 -9.52 1.14 18.14
CA GLU A 279 -8.12 1.60 17.99
C GLU A 279 -7.15 0.44 17.73
N ASP A 280 -7.40 -0.71 18.34
CA ASP A 280 -6.55 -1.91 18.23
C ASP A 280 -6.72 -2.66 16.90
N MET A 281 -7.66 -2.24 16.05
CA MET A 281 -7.92 -2.89 14.76
C MET A 281 -6.83 -2.59 13.73
N ASN A 282 -6.51 -3.59 12.91
CA ASN A 282 -5.76 -3.35 11.68
C ASN A 282 -6.67 -2.69 10.63
N VAL A 283 -6.39 -1.43 10.28
CA VAL A 283 -7.25 -0.63 9.41
C VAL A 283 -6.64 -0.52 8.02
N PRO A 284 -7.23 -1.15 6.98
CA PRO A 284 -6.77 -0.98 5.62
C PRO A 284 -6.99 0.47 5.16
N ALA A 285 -6.11 0.97 4.28
CA ALA A 285 -6.13 2.35 3.79
C ALA A 285 -7.51 2.79 3.28
N ALA A 286 -8.21 1.92 2.55
CA ALA A 286 -9.53 2.16 2.00
C ALA A 286 -10.63 2.37 3.08
N ALA A 287 -10.42 1.85 4.30
CA ALA A 287 -11.34 2.03 5.43
C ALA A 287 -10.92 3.15 6.39
N GLY A 288 -9.78 3.79 6.17
CA GLY A 288 -9.21 4.78 7.09
C GLY A 288 -10.13 5.96 7.41
N THR A 289 -10.91 6.44 6.44
CA THR A 289 -11.88 7.52 6.67
C THR A 289 -13.04 7.04 7.54
N LEU A 290 -13.55 5.84 7.30
CA LEU A 290 -14.60 5.23 8.12
C LEU A 290 -14.13 5.04 9.57
N GLN A 291 -12.90 4.54 9.74
CA GLN A 291 -12.30 4.37 11.08
C GLN A 291 -12.21 5.71 11.82
N ARG A 292 -11.63 6.75 11.21
CA ARG A 292 -11.56 8.08 11.84
C ARG A 292 -12.92 8.62 12.24
N LEU A 293 -13.94 8.38 11.42
CA LEU A 293 -15.31 8.79 11.71
C LEU A 293 -15.88 8.06 12.92
N ARG A 294 -15.70 6.75 13.02
CA ARG A 294 -16.12 5.93 14.18
C ARG A 294 -15.42 6.36 15.46
N MET A 295 -14.11 6.64 15.38
CA MET A 295 -13.33 7.14 16.52
C MET A 295 -13.88 8.49 17.00
N ARG A 296 -14.19 9.41 16.08
CA ARG A 296 -14.77 10.70 16.41
C ARG A 296 -16.16 10.58 17.06
N ILE A 297 -16.97 9.63 16.60
CA ILE A 297 -18.27 9.32 17.23
C ILE A 297 -18.06 8.89 18.69
N CYS A 298 -17.12 7.98 18.96
CA CYS A 298 -16.80 7.57 20.33
C CYS A 298 -16.36 8.75 21.20
N ASP A 299 -15.47 9.63 20.71
CA ASP A 299 -15.05 10.84 21.43
C ASP A 299 -16.23 11.74 21.78
N LEU A 300 -17.16 11.95 20.86
CA LEU A 300 -18.33 12.78 21.09
C LEU A 300 -19.28 12.19 22.13
N HIS A 301 -19.46 10.88 22.16
CA HIS A 301 -20.24 10.22 23.19
C HIS A 301 -19.54 10.24 24.56
N ILE A 302 -18.21 10.13 24.59
CA ILE A 302 -17.39 10.32 25.80
C ILE A 302 -17.58 11.74 26.35
N ASP A 303 -17.47 12.76 25.47
CA ASP A 303 -17.69 14.17 25.82
C ASP A 303 -19.10 14.40 26.34
N TYR A 304 -20.11 13.80 25.70
CA TYR A 304 -21.51 13.84 26.14
C TYR A 304 -21.66 13.25 27.55
N ALA A 305 -21.18 12.03 27.78
CA ALA A 305 -21.32 11.35 29.06
C ALA A 305 -20.63 12.13 30.20
N ALA A 306 -19.41 12.60 29.96
CA ALA A 306 -18.64 13.40 30.92
C ALA A 306 -19.32 14.75 31.20
N GLY A 307 -19.81 15.45 30.14
CA GLY A 307 -20.49 16.72 30.26
C GLY A 307 -21.83 16.58 31.00
N TYR A 308 -22.58 15.50 30.73
CA TYR A 308 -23.86 15.23 31.40
C TYR A 308 -23.65 14.91 32.90
N ALA A 309 -22.69 14.07 33.22
CA ALA A 309 -22.29 13.77 34.60
C ALA A 309 -21.90 15.05 35.38
N LYS A 310 -21.07 15.91 34.78
CA LYS A 310 -20.68 17.19 35.36
C LYS A 310 -21.87 18.10 35.60
N TRP A 311 -22.82 18.15 34.65
CA TRP A 311 -24.02 18.96 34.78
C TRP A 311 -24.92 18.53 35.97
N MET A 312 -24.95 17.25 36.32
CA MET A 312 -25.68 16.78 37.48
C MET A 312 -25.21 17.44 38.78
N ASP A 313 -23.96 17.86 38.86
CA ASP A 313 -23.40 18.60 39.99
C ASP A 313 -23.58 20.10 39.85
N ASP A 314 -23.09 20.68 38.74
CA ASP A 314 -22.95 22.14 38.58
C ASP A 314 -24.22 22.85 38.13
N LYS A 315 -25.18 22.14 37.57
CA LYS A 315 -26.44 22.63 36.99
C LYS A 315 -26.24 23.80 36.02
N ASN A 316 -25.06 23.89 35.42
CA ASN A 316 -24.69 24.99 34.56
C ASN A 316 -25.28 24.78 33.16
N ALA A 317 -26.06 25.77 32.68
CA ALA A 317 -26.66 25.71 31.33
C ALA A 317 -25.64 25.67 30.18
N VAL A 318 -24.40 26.11 30.39
CA VAL A 318 -23.32 25.98 29.38
C VAL A 318 -22.83 24.53 29.32
N THR A 319 -22.66 23.87 30.48
CA THR A 319 -22.24 22.47 30.56
C THR A 319 -23.21 21.55 29.82
N ILE A 320 -24.53 21.65 30.12
CA ILE A 320 -25.52 20.80 29.45
C ILE A 320 -25.64 21.09 27.95
N ARG A 321 -25.59 22.36 27.53
CA ARG A 321 -25.60 22.70 26.11
C ARG A 321 -24.39 22.15 25.35
N GLY A 322 -23.24 22.11 26.00
CA GLY A 322 -22.03 21.48 25.44
C GLY A 322 -22.22 19.98 25.26
N ALA A 323 -22.74 19.28 26.28
CA ALA A 323 -23.03 17.86 26.22
C ALA A 323 -24.07 17.54 25.11
N ASP A 324 -25.17 18.29 25.05
CA ASP A 324 -26.18 18.12 24.01
C ASP A 324 -25.63 18.37 22.59
N ALA A 325 -24.73 19.34 22.43
CA ALA A 325 -24.07 19.61 21.15
C ALA A 325 -23.20 18.42 20.70
N SER A 326 -22.44 17.82 21.63
CA SER A 326 -21.64 16.61 21.35
C SER A 326 -22.53 15.44 20.94
N LEU A 327 -23.64 15.18 21.66
CA LEU A 327 -24.57 14.12 21.33
C LEU A 327 -25.24 14.35 19.95
N LYS A 328 -25.65 15.57 19.65
CA LYS A 328 -26.26 15.92 18.36
C LYS A 328 -25.25 15.72 17.22
N GLN A 329 -23.99 16.10 17.41
CA GLN A 329 -22.94 15.89 16.42
C GLN A 329 -22.67 14.39 16.24
N ALA A 330 -22.57 13.60 17.32
CA ALA A 330 -22.39 12.17 17.26
C ALA A 330 -23.44 11.50 16.39
N ARG A 331 -24.73 11.78 16.64
CA ARG A 331 -25.86 11.25 15.86
C ARG A 331 -25.84 11.64 14.37
N THR A 332 -25.27 12.80 14.05
CA THR A 332 -25.07 13.20 12.65
C THR A 332 -23.99 12.36 11.99
N LEU A 333 -22.86 12.19 12.68
CA LEU A 333 -21.74 11.40 12.18
C LEU A 333 -22.05 9.89 12.12
N GLU A 334 -22.93 9.38 12.99
CA GLU A 334 -23.42 7.98 12.92
C GLU A 334 -24.13 7.70 11.59
N LYS A 335 -24.99 8.62 11.13
CA LYS A 335 -25.66 8.50 9.83
C LYS A 335 -24.66 8.57 8.67
N GLU A 336 -23.65 9.41 8.79
CA GLU A 336 -22.57 9.51 7.79
C GLU A 336 -21.75 8.22 7.77
N ALA A 337 -21.43 7.66 8.94
CA ALA A 337 -20.71 6.38 9.06
C ALA A 337 -21.49 5.20 8.46
N GLU A 338 -22.82 5.17 8.61
CA GLU A 338 -23.67 4.17 7.95
C GLU A 338 -23.60 4.27 6.42
N LEU A 339 -23.68 5.50 5.87
CA LEU A 339 -23.58 5.72 4.43
C LEU A 339 -22.21 5.30 3.91
N LEU A 340 -21.15 5.72 4.59
CA LEU A 340 -19.78 5.36 4.23
C LEU A 340 -19.53 3.85 4.35
N THR A 341 -20.08 3.18 5.36
CA THR A 341 -20.03 1.72 5.50
C THR A 341 -20.68 1.02 4.31
N ARG A 342 -21.83 1.48 3.85
CA ARG A 342 -22.51 0.93 2.65
C ARG A 342 -21.65 1.15 1.40
N GLN A 343 -21.05 2.32 1.27
CA GLN A 343 -20.18 2.65 0.14
C GLN A 343 -18.94 1.74 0.14
N VAL A 344 -18.22 1.62 1.26
CA VAL A 344 -17.04 0.75 1.39
C VAL A 344 -17.42 -0.72 1.11
N ASN A 345 -18.57 -1.18 1.62
CA ASN A 345 -19.06 -2.55 1.39
C ASN A 345 -19.44 -2.81 -0.08
N SER A 346 -19.85 -1.80 -0.83
CA SER A 346 -20.15 -1.95 -2.27
C SER A 346 -18.91 -2.18 -3.12
N HIS A 347 -17.74 -1.75 -2.65
CA HIS A 347 -16.45 -1.99 -3.31
C HIS A 347 -15.85 -3.38 -3.00
N VAL A 348 -16.43 -4.11 -2.03
CA VAL A 348 -15.95 -5.43 -1.60
C VAL A 348 -16.78 -6.57 -2.22
N LYS A 349 -17.98 -6.27 -2.72
CA LYS A 349 -18.84 -7.21 -3.43
C LYS A 349 -18.46 -7.32 -4.90
#